data_0e52127dc58d619a6a5a7061b44c2ab7
#
_entry.id   0e52127dc58d619a6a5a7061b44c2ab7
#
_cell.length_a   1.000
_cell.length_b   1.000
_cell.length_c   1.000
_cell.angle_alpha   90.00
_cell.angle_beta   90.00
_cell.angle_gamma   90.00
#
_symmetry.space_group_name_H-M   'P 1'
#
loop_
_entity.id
_entity.type
_entity.pdbx_description
1 polymer ?
#
loop_
_entity_poly.entity_id
_entity_poly.type
_entity_poly.pdbx_seq_one_letter_code
_entity_poly.pdbx_strand_id
1 'polypeptide(L)'
;MNQKPNYGNWVPEKMLALCYVAAAVLGIAAYVTGPVLHLAIPTWILGILAAICLVYGIYMHICHELFAFGKGNMMAKVHQHLVDHLEWDGEGTLLDIGCGAAALTIRCAKAFPKAKLVGMDYWGAEWNYAKEQCEANAKAEGVADRITFHKGDAAHLEDPDETFDATVSNFVFHEVRSAKDKRDVVREALRIVKKGGAFSFQDMFSQKALYGDMEEFVEE
;
A
#
# COMPACT_ATOMS: atom_id res chain seq x y z
N MET A 1 -20.04 -20.50 2.90
CA MET A 1 -20.10 -19.09 3.39
C MET A 1 -19.15 -18.28 2.54
N ASN A 2 -19.63 -17.27 1.80
CA ASN A 2 -18.73 -16.38 1.05
C ASN A 2 -17.92 -15.56 2.06
N GLN A 3 -16.63 -15.84 2.16
CA GLN A 3 -15.71 -15.08 2.96
C GLN A 3 -15.60 -13.68 2.32
N LYS A 4 -15.75 -12.62 3.11
CA LYS A 4 -15.53 -11.25 2.60
C LYS A 4 -14.04 -11.04 2.35
N PRO A 5 -13.65 -10.33 1.29
CA PRO A 5 -12.24 -10.02 1.03
C PRO A 5 -11.68 -9.14 2.16
N ASN A 6 -10.43 -9.35 2.49
CA ASN A 6 -9.69 -8.54 3.46
C ASN A 6 -8.47 -7.93 2.77
N TYR A 7 -8.54 -6.66 2.44
CA TYR A 7 -7.45 -5.92 1.77
C TYR A 7 -6.50 -5.22 2.75
N GLY A 8 -6.72 -5.41 4.06
CA GLY A 8 -5.96 -4.69 5.08
C GLY A 8 -6.29 -3.20 5.13
N ASN A 9 -5.44 -2.46 5.83
CA ASN A 9 -5.52 -1.01 5.92
C ASN A 9 -4.13 -0.42 6.09
N TRP A 10 -3.86 0.71 5.49
CA TRP A 10 -2.59 1.45 5.60
C TRP A 10 -2.29 1.89 7.04
N VAL A 11 -3.34 2.14 7.81
CA VAL A 11 -3.24 2.47 9.24
C VAL A 11 -3.60 1.23 10.05
N PRO A 12 -2.62 0.48 10.59
CA PRO A 12 -2.91 -0.74 11.34
C PRO A 12 -3.67 -0.46 12.63
N GLU A 13 -4.66 -1.29 12.96
CA GLU A 13 -5.41 -1.20 14.23
C GLU A 13 -4.49 -1.25 15.47
N LYS A 14 -3.40 -2.01 15.41
CA LYS A 14 -2.40 -2.07 16.48
C LYS A 14 -1.77 -0.71 16.79
N MET A 15 -1.53 0.10 15.76
CA MET A 15 -1.00 1.46 15.92
C MET A 15 -2.02 2.36 16.60
N LEU A 16 -3.29 2.29 16.21
CA LEU A 16 -4.37 3.04 16.86
C LEU A 16 -4.48 2.66 18.34
N ALA A 17 -4.51 1.36 18.63
CA ALA A 17 -4.54 0.87 20.00
C ALA A 17 -3.37 1.40 20.83
N LEU A 18 -2.15 1.40 20.27
CA LEU A 18 -0.95 1.92 20.95
C LEU A 18 -1.08 3.41 21.27
N CYS A 19 -1.59 4.23 20.34
CA CYS A 19 -1.79 5.67 20.56
C CYS A 19 -2.80 5.92 21.70
N TYR A 20 -3.92 5.23 21.72
CA TYR A 20 -4.94 5.40 22.76
C TYR A 20 -4.46 4.85 24.12
N VAL A 21 -3.77 3.72 24.15
CA VAL A 21 -3.18 3.18 25.39
C VAL A 21 -2.11 4.14 25.93
N ALA A 22 -1.23 4.67 25.08
CA ALA A 22 -0.23 5.65 25.50
C ALA A 22 -0.90 6.91 26.07
N ALA A 23 -1.91 7.45 25.40
CA ALA A 23 -2.66 8.61 25.89
C ALA A 23 -3.31 8.33 27.27
N ALA A 24 -3.93 7.17 27.46
CA ALA A 24 -4.54 6.78 28.72
C ALA A 24 -3.52 6.63 29.85
N VAL A 25 -2.40 5.95 29.61
CA VAL A 25 -1.34 5.74 30.61
C VAL A 25 -0.70 7.07 31.03
N LEU A 26 -0.39 7.95 30.06
CA LEU A 26 0.15 9.28 30.34
C LEU A 26 -0.87 10.16 31.09
N GLY A 27 -2.14 10.10 30.74
CA GLY A 27 -3.21 10.81 31.43
C GLY A 27 -3.39 10.37 32.89
N ILE A 28 -3.36 9.06 33.15
CA ILE A 28 -3.39 8.52 34.52
C ILE A 28 -2.15 8.97 35.28
N ALA A 29 -0.96 8.91 34.69
CA ALA A 29 0.28 9.38 35.31
C ALA A 29 0.23 10.88 35.64
N ALA A 30 -0.34 11.71 34.76
CA ALA A 30 -0.57 13.12 35.00
C ALA A 30 -1.53 13.35 36.18
N TYR A 31 -2.59 12.57 36.26
CA TYR A 31 -3.52 12.63 37.40
C TYR A 31 -2.84 12.26 38.73
N VAL A 32 -2.01 11.22 38.73
CA VAL A 32 -1.29 10.80 39.94
C VAL A 32 -0.26 11.85 40.35
N THR A 33 0.52 12.39 39.43
CA THR A 33 1.56 13.39 39.75
C THR A 33 0.98 14.74 40.17
N GLY A 34 -0.17 15.14 39.67
CA GLY A 34 -0.83 16.39 40.00
C GLY A 34 -1.66 16.30 41.27
N PRO A 35 -2.93 15.86 41.21
CA PRO A 35 -3.84 15.84 42.34
C PRO A 35 -3.39 14.99 43.52
N VAL A 36 -2.60 13.91 43.29
CA VAL A 36 -2.18 13.00 44.36
C VAL A 36 -0.82 13.38 44.95
N LEU A 37 0.19 13.65 44.10
CA LEU A 37 1.55 13.90 44.54
C LEU A 37 1.92 15.40 44.58
N HIS A 38 1.04 16.28 44.11
CA HIS A 38 1.25 17.75 44.05
C HIS A 38 2.51 18.20 43.31
N LEU A 39 2.89 17.44 42.25
CA LEU A 39 4.07 17.71 41.41
C LEU A 39 3.67 18.45 40.13
N ALA A 40 3.69 19.79 40.13
CA ALA A 40 3.18 20.59 39.02
C ALA A 40 3.89 20.35 37.69
N ILE A 41 5.23 20.38 37.66
CA ILE A 41 6.00 20.26 36.41
C ILE A 41 5.79 18.90 35.71
N PRO A 42 5.97 17.73 36.39
CA PRO A 42 5.68 16.43 35.76
C PRO A 42 4.25 16.32 35.28
N THR A 43 3.28 16.84 36.00
CA THR A 43 1.85 16.82 35.62
C THR A 43 1.63 17.50 34.28
N TRP A 44 2.14 18.71 34.09
CA TRP A 44 2.01 19.43 32.82
C TRP A 44 2.68 18.71 31.65
N ILE A 45 3.90 18.19 31.86
CA ILE A 45 4.62 17.43 30.82
C ILE A 45 3.81 16.19 30.41
N LEU A 46 3.37 15.39 31.37
CA LEU A 46 2.61 14.17 31.11
C LEU A 46 1.24 14.47 30.46
N GLY A 47 0.57 15.53 30.90
CA GLY A 47 -0.69 15.99 30.32
C GLY A 47 -0.57 16.43 28.88
N ILE A 48 0.48 17.18 28.55
CA ILE A 48 0.79 17.61 27.17
C ILE A 48 1.10 16.39 26.29
N LEU A 49 1.91 15.45 26.77
CA LEU A 49 2.24 14.23 26.02
C LEU A 49 0.99 13.36 25.81
N ALA A 50 0.13 13.23 26.81
CA ALA A 50 -1.15 12.53 26.68
C ALA A 50 -2.04 13.17 25.62
N ALA A 51 -2.15 14.51 25.63
CA ALA A 51 -2.92 15.24 24.63
C ALA A 51 -2.36 15.05 23.21
N ILE A 52 -1.04 15.08 23.04
CA ILE A 52 -0.39 14.82 21.73
C ILE A 52 -0.72 13.41 21.25
N CYS A 53 -0.56 12.39 22.10
CA CYS A 53 -0.90 11.00 21.74
C CYS A 53 -2.38 10.85 21.38
N LEU A 54 -3.27 11.52 22.11
CA LEU A 54 -4.71 11.46 21.83
C LEU A 54 -5.06 12.12 20.50
N VAL A 55 -4.57 13.33 20.25
CA VAL A 55 -4.81 14.07 19.00
C VAL A 55 -4.26 13.29 17.80
N TYR A 56 -3.03 12.76 17.91
CA TYR A 56 -2.45 11.92 16.88
C TYR A 56 -3.25 10.64 16.67
N GLY A 57 -3.70 9.99 17.74
CA GLY A 57 -4.56 8.79 17.68
C GLY A 57 -5.87 9.06 16.95
N ILE A 58 -6.53 10.20 17.24
CA ILE A 58 -7.77 10.61 16.56
C ILE A 58 -7.50 10.88 15.08
N TYR A 59 -6.43 11.60 14.74
CA TYR A 59 -6.04 11.86 13.37
C TYR A 59 -5.83 10.55 12.59
N MET A 60 -5.04 9.63 13.15
CA MET A 60 -4.78 8.34 12.52
C MET A 60 -6.04 7.46 12.44
N HIS A 61 -6.97 7.58 13.38
CA HIS A 61 -8.26 6.90 13.32
C HIS A 61 -9.11 7.41 12.14
N ILE A 62 -9.14 8.72 11.94
CA ILE A 62 -9.82 9.33 10.78
C ILE A 62 -9.17 8.82 9.49
N CYS A 63 -7.84 8.77 9.41
CA CYS A 63 -7.14 8.20 8.26
C CYS A 63 -7.51 6.72 8.04
N HIS A 64 -7.56 5.92 9.11
CA HIS A 64 -7.98 4.53 9.05
C HIS A 64 -9.36 4.37 8.40
N GLU A 65 -10.35 5.14 8.86
CA GLU A 65 -11.70 5.09 8.31
C GLU A 65 -11.77 5.58 6.86
N LEU A 66 -11.00 6.62 6.50
CA LEU A 66 -10.94 7.14 5.14
C LEU A 66 -10.32 6.14 4.14
N PHE A 67 -9.25 5.45 4.54
CA PHE A 67 -8.56 4.48 3.68
C PHE A 67 -9.24 3.11 3.65
N ALA A 68 -10.09 2.80 4.60
CA ALA A 68 -10.75 1.49 4.71
C ALA A 68 -11.61 1.18 3.48
N PHE A 69 -11.44 -0.02 2.92
CA PHE A 69 -12.32 -0.56 1.89
C PHE A 69 -13.72 -0.79 2.48
N GLY A 70 -14.75 -0.34 1.77
CA GLY A 70 -16.14 -0.45 2.23
C GLY A 70 -16.61 0.65 3.21
N LYS A 71 -15.72 1.60 3.58
CA LYS A 71 -16.04 2.79 4.39
C LYS A 71 -15.71 4.07 3.62
N GLY A 72 -14.59 4.75 3.91
CA GLY A 72 -14.17 5.95 3.16
C GLY A 72 -13.75 5.68 1.73
N ASN A 73 -13.28 4.47 1.44
CA ASN A 73 -12.92 4.00 0.09
C ASN A 73 -11.88 4.85 -0.64
N MET A 74 -11.06 5.62 0.06
CA MET A 74 -10.05 6.46 -0.58
C MET A 74 -9.06 5.59 -1.37
N MET A 75 -8.56 4.51 -0.77
CA MET A 75 -7.65 3.59 -1.48
C MET A 75 -8.32 2.93 -2.69
N ALA A 76 -9.60 2.58 -2.57
CA ALA A 76 -10.34 2.04 -3.71
C ALA A 76 -10.48 3.04 -4.86
N LYS A 77 -10.61 4.34 -4.56
CA LYS A 77 -10.64 5.42 -5.58
C LYS A 77 -9.27 5.62 -6.23
N VAL A 78 -8.20 5.56 -5.43
CA VAL A 78 -6.82 5.61 -5.92
C VAL A 78 -6.55 4.46 -6.91
N HIS A 79 -6.90 3.23 -6.53
CA HIS A 79 -6.78 2.07 -7.44
C HIS A 79 -7.65 2.23 -8.70
N GLN A 80 -8.86 2.79 -8.56
CA GLN A 80 -9.72 3.01 -9.72
C GLN A 80 -9.10 4.04 -10.68
N HIS A 81 -8.48 5.09 -10.14
CA HIS A 81 -7.78 6.08 -10.95
C HIS A 81 -6.66 5.45 -11.79
N LEU A 82 -5.86 4.54 -11.20
CA LEU A 82 -4.85 3.80 -11.96
C LEU A 82 -5.44 2.96 -13.09
N VAL A 83 -6.55 2.27 -12.82
CA VAL A 83 -7.25 1.46 -13.84
C VAL A 83 -7.83 2.33 -14.95
N ASP A 84 -8.42 3.48 -14.60
CA ASP A 84 -9.06 4.39 -15.56
C ASP A 84 -8.02 5.07 -16.50
N HIS A 85 -6.74 5.15 -16.08
CA HIS A 85 -5.64 5.72 -16.85
C HIS A 85 -4.70 4.64 -17.44
N LEU A 86 -5.05 3.37 -17.32
CA LEU A 86 -4.35 2.30 -17.99
C LEU A 86 -4.87 2.18 -19.44
N GLU A 87 -4.19 2.82 -20.37
CA GLU A 87 -4.52 2.80 -21.81
C GLU A 87 -4.19 1.44 -22.43
N TRP A 88 -5.03 0.46 -22.14
CA TRP A 88 -4.87 -0.94 -22.54
C TRP A 88 -6.21 -1.55 -22.94
N ASP A 89 -6.20 -2.39 -23.97
CA ASP A 89 -7.41 -3.06 -24.48
C ASP A 89 -7.93 -4.20 -23.60
N GLY A 90 -7.16 -4.60 -22.59
CA GLY A 90 -7.49 -5.67 -21.65
C GLY A 90 -7.27 -7.08 -22.19
N GLU A 91 -6.52 -7.25 -23.26
CA GLU A 91 -6.16 -8.56 -23.81
C GLU A 91 -4.68 -8.90 -23.49
N GLY A 92 -4.41 -10.13 -23.11
CA GLY A 92 -3.06 -10.59 -22.73
C GLY A 92 -2.83 -10.71 -21.23
N THR A 93 -1.64 -10.35 -20.78
CA THR A 93 -1.20 -10.54 -19.39
C THR A 93 -0.81 -9.22 -18.74
N LEU A 94 -1.38 -8.94 -17.55
CA LEU A 94 -1.06 -7.78 -16.73
C LEU A 94 -0.30 -8.21 -15.47
N LEU A 95 0.78 -7.49 -15.13
CA LEU A 95 1.48 -7.62 -13.86
C LEU A 95 1.12 -6.47 -12.92
N ASP A 96 0.79 -6.79 -11.67
CA ASP A 96 0.67 -5.85 -10.55
C ASP A 96 1.93 -5.97 -9.68
N ILE A 97 2.81 -4.95 -9.75
CA ILE A 97 4.08 -4.92 -9.02
C ILE A 97 3.82 -4.36 -7.62
N GLY A 98 4.09 -5.17 -6.59
CA GLY A 98 3.80 -4.86 -5.20
C GLY A 98 2.30 -4.97 -4.87
N CYS A 99 1.70 -6.08 -5.22
CA CYS A 99 0.25 -6.29 -5.16
C CYS A 99 -0.34 -6.28 -3.72
N GLY A 100 0.49 -6.34 -2.67
CA GLY A 100 0.07 -6.34 -1.27
C GLY A 100 -0.92 -7.44 -0.96
N ALA A 101 -2.18 -7.07 -0.69
CA ALA A 101 -3.31 -7.97 -0.48
C ALA A 101 -4.17 -8.17 -1.74
N ALA A 102 -3.63 -7.85 -2.92
CA ALA A 102 -4.24 -7.99 -4.25
C ALA A 102 -5.45 -7.08 -4.54
N ALA A 103 -5.59 -5.97 -3.84
CA ALA A 103 -6.75 -5.09 -4.05
C ALA A 103 -6.75 -4.46 -5.45
N LEU A 104 -5.60 -4.00 -5.97
CA LEU A 104 -5.44 -3.46 -7.31
C LEU A 104 -5.52 -4.56 -8.36
N THR A 105 -4.81 -5.69 -8.16
CA THR A 105 -4.85 -6.86 -9.04
C THR A 105 -6.28 -7.32 -9.30
N ILE A 106 -7.09 -7.48 -8.25
CA ILE A 106 -8.50 -7.90 -8.34
C ILE A 106 -9.34 -6.85 -9.06
N ARG A 107 -9.08 -5.57 -8.83
CA ARG A 107 -9.77 -4.49 -9.53
C ARG A 107 -9.47 -4.53 -11.04
N CYS A 108 -8.22 -4.71 -11.43
CA CYS A 108 -7.82 -4.92 -12.83
C CYS A 108 -8.50 -6.17 -13.41
N ALA A 109 -8.55 -7.29 -12.68
CA ALA A 109 -9.21 -8.50 -13.14
C ALA A 109 -10.69 -8.30 -13.42
N LYS A 110 -11.37 -7.44 -12.65
CA LYS A 110 -12.78 -7.09 -12.88
C LYS A 110 -12.98 -6.12 -14.04
N ALA A 111 -12.05 -5.15 -14.20
CA ALA A 111 -12.11 -4.18 -15.29
C ALA A 111 -11.78 -4.82 -16.64
N PHE A 112 -10.86 -5.79 -16.66
CA PHE A 112 -10.36 -6.45 -17.87
C PHE A 112 -10.69 -7.95 -17.86
N PRO A 113 -11.91 -8.36 -18.21
CA PRO A 113 -12.38 -9.74 -18.03
C PRO A 113 -11.68 -10.77 -18.92
N LYS A 114 -10.99 -10.36 -20.00
CA LYS A 114 -10.23 -11.25 -20.88
C LYS A 114 -8.77 -11.43 -20.43
N ALA A 115 -8.27 -10.55 -19.57
CA ALA A 115 -6.88 -10.53 -19.12
C ALA A 115 -6.55 -11.71 -18.19
N LYS A 116 -5.31 -12.19 -18.29
CA LYS A 116 -4.65 -12.96 -17.25
C LYS A 116 -3.84 -12.01 -16.39
N LEU A 117 -3.82 -12.21 -15.08
CA LEU A 117 -3.15 -11.31 -14.15
C LEU A 117 -2.10 -12.06 -13.34
N VAL A 118 -1.04 -11.33 -13.05
CA VAL A 118 0.01 -11.78 -12.15
C VAL A 118 0.13 -10.72 -11.06
N GLY A 119 0.02 -11.13 -9.81
CA GLY A 119 0.34 -10.28 -8.67
C GLY A 119 1.70 -10.69 -8.10
N MET A 120 2.62 -9.77 -8.00
CA MET A 120 3.93 -9.98 -7.42
C MET A 120 4.14 -9.08 -6.22
N ASP A 121 4.68 -9.63 -5.13
CA ASP A 121 5.04 -8.85 -3.95
C ASP A 121 6.23 -9.49 -3.22
N TYR A 122 6.94 -8.71 -2.43
CA TYR A 122 8.01 -9.21 -1.58
C TYR A 122 7.49 -9.92 -0.34
N TRP A 123 6.31 -9.53 0.15
CA TRP A 123 5.68 -9.99 1.40
C TRP A 123 6.70 -10.10 2.54
N GLY A 124 7.37 -8.98 2.80
CA GLY A 124 8.32 -8.86 3.91
C GLY A 124 7.63 -8.92 5.26
N ALA A 125 8.41 -9.21 6.31
CA ALA A 125 7.88 -9.35 7.67
C ALA A 125 7.29 -8.05 8.24
N GLU A 126 7.63 -6.90 7.67
CA GLU A 126 7.09 -5.58 8.00
C GLU A 126 5.66 -5.36 7.51
N TRP A 127 5.23 -6.07 6.48
CA TRP A 127 3.88 -6.01 5.93
C TRP A 127 3.04 -7.18 6.41
N ASN A 128 1.83 -6.90 6.84
CA ASN A 128 0.91 -7.92 7.36
C ASN A 128 0.11 -8.62 6.24
N TYR A 129 0.74 -8.78 5.07
CA TYR A 129 0.18 -9.42 3.88
C TYR A 129 0.93 -10.71 3.56
N ALA A 130 0.25 -11.63 2.90
CA ALA A 130 0.81 -12.89 2.44
C ALA A 130 0.13 -13.34 1.16
N LYS A 131 0.81 -14.21 0.40
CA LYS A 131 0.26 -14.81 -0.82
C LYS A 131 -1.11 -15.45 -0.59
N GLU A 132 -1.27 -16.16 0.53
CA GLU A 132 -2.51 -16.84 0.91
C GLU A 132 -3.68 -15.85 1.08
N GLN A 133 -3.39 -14.62 1.54
CA GLN A 133 -4.37 -13.54 1.64
C GLN A 133 -4.84 -13.10 0.25
N CYS A 134 -3.92 -12.96 -0.71
CA CYS A 134 -4.22 -12.60 -2.09
C CYS A 134 -5.10 -13.66 -2.76
N GLU A 135 -4.74 -14.93 -2.61
CA GLU A 135 -5.51 -16.07 -3.15
C GLU A 135 -6.92 -16.13 -2.54
N ALA A 136 -7.03 -15.94 -1.21
CA ALA A 136 -8.32 -15.90 -0.52
C ALA A 136 -9.20 -14.73 -1.01
N ASN A 137 -8.61 -13.54 -1.20
CA ASN A 137 -9.31 -12.37 -1.72
C ASN A 137 -9.77 -12.57 -3.17
N ALA A 138 -8.90 -13.09 -4.05
CA ALA A 138 -9.24 -13.38 -5.43
C ALA A 138 -10.39 -14.41 -5.53
N LYS A 139 -10.38 -15.42 -4.67
CA LYS A 139 -11.46 -16.41 -4.57
C LYS A 139 -12.76 -15.80 -4.07
N ALA A 140 -12.71 -14.97 -3.03
CA ALA A 140 -13.88 -14.27 -2.47
C ALA A 140 -14.55 -13.36 -3.50
N GLU A 141 -13.74 -12.77 -4.40
CA GLU A 141 -14.16 -11.86 -5.46
C GLU A 141 -14.50 -12.54 -6.80
N GLY A 142 -14.33 -13.87 -6.89
CA GLY A 142 -14.71 -14.67 -8.05
C GLY A 142 -13.83 -14.50 -9.29
N VAL A 143 -12.54 -14.17 -9.10
CA VAL A 143 -11.58 -13.93 -10.18
C VAL A 143 -10.30 -14.78 -10.09
N ALA A 144 -10.26 -15.74 -9.15
CA ALA A 144 -9.08 -16.54 -8.86
C ALA A 144 -8.58 -17.40 -10.04
N ASP A 145 -9.46 -17.74 -10.96
CA ASP A 145 -9.16 -18.56 -12.15
C ASP A 145 -8.25 -17.83 -13.17
N ARG A 146 -8.14 -16.51 -13.06
CA ARG A 146 -7.37 -15.66 -13.98
C ARG A 146 -6.19 -14.96 -13.33
N ILE A 147 -5.96 -15.17 -12.03
CA ILE A 147 -4.89 -14.50 -11.28
C ILE A 147 -3.93 -15.52 -10.71
N THR A 148 -2.64 -15.29 -10.90
CA THR A 148 -1.56 -16.01 -10.22
C THR A 148 -0.77 -15.06 -9.33
N PHE A 149 -0.20 -15.59 -8.23
CA PHE A 149 0.59 -14.79 -7.28
C PHE A 149 1.95 -15.46 -7.05
N HIS A 150 3.03 -14.65 -7.07
CA HIS A 150 4.36 -15.13 -6.70
C HIS A 150 5.12 -14.07 -5.90
N LYS A 151 6.10 -14.55 -5.13
CA LYS A 151 7.02 -13.68 -4.40
C LYS A 151 8.09 -13.16 -5.35
N GLY A 152 8.44 -11.87 -5.24
CA GLY A 152 9.49 -11.25 -6.04
C GLY A 152 9.99 -9.95 -5.43
N ASP A 153 11.10 -9.44 -5.99
CA ASP A 153 11.67 -8.14 -5.65
C ASP A 153 11.52 -7.22 -6.85
N ALA A 154 10.86 -6.08 -6.68
CA ALA A 154 10.60 -5.13 -7.74
C ALA A 154 11.89 -4.47 -8.31
N ALA A 155 13.03 -4.55 -7.59
CA ALA A 155 14.32 -4.12 -8.11
C ALA A 155 14.99 -5.16 -9.01
N HIS A 156 14.51 -6.40 -9.01
CA HIS A 156 15.09 -7.53 -9.75
C HIS A 156 13.98 -8.50 -10.14
N LEU A 157 13.25 -8.16 -11.20
CA LEU A 157 12.18 -9.00 -11.72
C LEU A 157 12.76 -10.18 -12.50
N GLU A 158 12.34 -11.39 -12.16
CA GLU A 158 12.84 -12.61 -12.79
C GLU A 158 12.27 -12.83 -14.21
N ASP A 159 11.25 -12.04 -14.57
CA ASP A 159 10.61 -12.13 -15.87
C ASP A 159 11.52 -11.60 -17.00
N PRO A 160 11.50 -12.23 -18.18
CA PRO A 160 12.20 -11.74 -19.36
C PRO A 160 11.74 -10.34 -19.81
N ASP A 161 12.56 -9.67 -20.62
CA ASP A 161 12.16 -8.43 -21.28
C ASP A 161 10.87 -8.62 -22.07
N GLU A 162 10.07 -7.58 -22.15
CA GLU A 162 8.86 -7.54 -22.99
C GLU A 162 7.88 -8.73 -22.73
N THR A 163 7.70 -9.11 -21.47
CA THR A 163 6.82 -10.25 -21.08
C THR A 163 5.36 -9.84 -20.98
N PHE A 164 5.06 -8.68 -20.40
CA PHE A 164 3.70 -8.28 -20.05
C PHE A 164 3.13 -7.25 -21.04
N ASP A 165 1.84 -7.41 -21.34
CA ASP A 165 1.09 -6.49 -22.19
C ASP A 165 0.73 -5.21 -21.44
N ALA A 166 0.58 -5.31 -20.13
CA ALA A 166 0.38 -4.16 -19.24
C ALA A 166 1.01 -4.40 -17.87
N THR A 167 1.38 -3.31 -17.18
CA THR A 167 1.79 -3.34 -15.76
C THR A 167 1.13 -2.22 -14.97
N VAL A 168 0.89 -2.48 -13.69
CA VAL A 168 0.42 -1.49 -12.73
C VAL A 168 1.25 -1.56 -11.45
N SER A 169 1.34 -0.43 -10.73
CA SER A 169 1.94 -0.38 -9.39
C SER A 169 1.33 0.76 -8.58
N ASN A 170 1.13 0.56 -7.26
CA ASN A 170 0.55 1.58 -6.40
C ASN A 170 1.30 1.72 -5.08
N PHE A 171 2.06 2.81 -4.91
CA PHE A 171 2.83 3.15 -3.71
C PHE A 171 3.84 2.07 -3.29
N VAL A 172 4.62 1.54 -4.24
CA VAL A 172 5.57 0.45 -4.02
C VAL A 172 7.01 0.87 -4.22
N PHE A 173 7.32 1.57 -5.31
CA PHE A 173 8.70 1.79 -5.75
C PHE A 173 9.53 2.57 -4.73
N HIS A 174 8.95 3.53 -4.02
CA HIS A 174 9.64 4.28 -2.96
C HIS A 174 10.03 3.40 -1.75
N GLU A 175 9.33 2.29 -1.52
CA GLU A 175 9.57 1.35 -0.42
C GLU A 175 10.61 0.25 -0.74
N VAL A 176 11.00 0.06 -2.01
CA VAL A 176 11.91 -1.00 -2.45
C VAL A 176 13.32 -0.76 -1.89
N ARG A 177 13.67 -1.44 -0.82
CA ARG A 177 14.94 -1.23 -0.08
C ARG A 177 16.17 -1.79 -0.80
N SER A 178 15.99 -2.76 -1.68
CA SER A 178 17.05 -3.39 -2.49
C SER A 178 17.65 -2.43 -3.53
N ALA A 179 16.90 -1.40 -3.97
CA ALA A 179 17.35 -0.35 -4.86
C ALA A 179 17.57 0.96 -4.11
N LYS A 180 18.79 1.51 -4.20
CA LYS A 180 19.10 2.85 -3.66
C LYS A 180 18.49 3.95 -4.53
N ASP A 181 18.65 3.85 -5.84
CA ASP A 181 18.04 4.75 -6.81
C ASP A 181 16.70 4.16 -7.29
N LYS A 182 15.62 4.90 -7.06
CA LYS A 182 14.26 4.44 -7.39
C LYS A 182 13.99 4.43 -8.89
N ARG A 183 14.80 5.15 -9.69
CA ARG A 183 14.77 5.06 -11.15
C ARG A 183 15.13 3.67 -11.65
N ASP A 184 15.99 2.94 -10.93
CA ASP A 184 16.33 1.57 -11.32
C ASP A 184 15.14 0.63 -11.19
N VAL A 185 14.27 0.84 -10.18
CA VAL A 185 13.02 0.07 -10.01
C VAL A 185 12.02 0.38 -11.14
N VAL A 186 11.91 1.65 -11.54
CA VAL A 186 11.05 2.05 -12.67
C VAL A 186 11.59 1.49 -13.99
N ARG A 187 12.90 1.55 -14.22
CA ARG A 187 13.52 0.92 -15.41
C ARG A 187 13.26 -0.58 -15.49
N GLU A 188 13.35 -1.25 -14.35
CA GLU A 188 13.07 -2.69 -14.26
C GLU A 188 11.61 -3.01 -14.55
N ALA A 189 10.68 -2.20 -14.07
CA ALA A 189 9.27 -2.30 -14.41
C ALA A 189 9.01 -2.03 -15.90
N LEU A 190 9.68 -1.06 -16.50
CA LEU A 190 9.58 -0.76 -17.95
C LEU A 190 10.19 -1.87 -18.82
N ARG A 191 11.30 -2.48 -18.39
CA ARG A 191 11.97 -3.56 -19.12
C ARG A 191 11.07 -4.73 -19.45
N ILE A 192 10.19 -5.10 -18.51
CA ILE A 192 9.31 -6.26 -18.66
C ILE A 192 8.01 -5.96 -19.41
N VAL A 193 7.71 -4.68 -19.66
CA VAL A 193 6.56 -4.28 -20.48
C VAL A 193 6.91 -4.42 -21.95
N LYS A 194 6.04 -5.03 -22.75
CA LYS A 194 6.18 -5.12 -24.20
C LYS A 194 6.22 -3.74 -24.83
N LYS A 195 6.94 -3.60 -25.94
CA LYS A 195 6.89 -2.37 -26.76
C LYS A 195 5.46 -2.11 -27.21
N GLY A 196 4.96 -0.90 -26.93
CA GLY A 196 3.56 -0.54 -27.15
C GLY A 196 2.59 -1.08 -26.11
N GLY A 197 3.10 -1.73 -25.07
CA GLY A 197 2.30 -2.11 -23.90
C GLY A 197 2.00 -0.92 -23.00
N ALA A 198 1.13 -1.11 -22.00
CA ALA A 198 0.69 -0.06 -21.10
C ALA A 198 1.36 -0.16 -19.73
N PHE A 199 1.71 0.99 -19.14
CA PHE A 199 2.23 1.08 -17.78
C PHE A 199 1.54 2.21 -17.02
N SER A 200 0.83 1.88 -15.94
CA SER A 200 0.21 2.87 -15.07
C SER A 200 0.68 2.67 -13.63
N PHE A 201 1.29 3.70 -13.05
CA PHE A 201 1.72 3.64 -11.67
C PHE A 201 1.47 4.96 -10.92
N GLN A 202 1.41 4.87 -9.60
CA GLN A 202 1.33 6.00 -8.70
C GLN A 202 2.28 5.78 -7.53
N ASP A 203 3.07 6.79 -7.20
CA ASP A 203 4.04 6.67 -6.12
C ASP A 203 4.39 8.01 -5.46
N MET A 204 5.13 7.96 -4.34
CA MET A 204 5.59 9.11 -3.57
C MET A 204 7.09 9.29 -3.70
N PHE A 205 7.56 9.94 -4.75
CA PHE A 205 8.97 10.24 -4.96
C PHE A 205 9.34 11.60 -4.36
N SER A 206 9.35 11.70 -3.03
CA SER A 206 9.55 12.97 -2.31
C SER A 206 11.00 13.44 -2.24
N GLN A 207 11.97 12.59 -2.60
CA GLN A 207 13.39 12.88 -2.43
C GLN A 207 14.08 13.20 -3.76
N LYS A 208 13.64 14.24 -4.46
CA LYS A 208 14.22 14.67 -5.76
C LYS A 208 15.74 14.82 -5.74
N ALA A 209 16.34 15.15 -4.58
CA ALA A 209 17.78 15.23 -4.43
C ALA A 209 18.52 13.90 -4.60
N LEU A 210 17.84 12.75 -4.40
CA LEU A 210 18.44 11.43 -4.53
C LEU A 210 18.29 10.84 -5.93
N TYR A 211 17.16 11.07 -6.61
CA TYR A 211 16.85 10.42 -7.90
C TYR A 211 16.23 11.35 -8.95
N GLY A 212 16.40 12.69 -8.77
CA GLY A 212 15.97 13.67 -9.77
C GLY A 212 14.45 13.83 -9.88
N ASP A 213 14.02 14.35 -11.03
CA ASP A 213 12.60 14.45 -11.36
C ASP A 213 12.15 13.14 -12.02
N MET A 214 11.20 12.47 -11.39
CA MET A 214 10.73 11.18 -11.86
C MET A 214 9.81 11.32 -13.09
N GLU A 215 9.10 12.45 -13.23
CA GLU A 215 8.28 12.73 -14.42
C GLU A 215 9.20 12.88 -15.66
N GLU A 216 10.24 13.75 -15.56
CA GLU A 216 11.23 13.92 -16.63
C GLU A 216 11.89 12.57 -17.00
N PHE A 217 12.24 11.76 -16.00
CA PHE A 217 12.84 10.45 -16.21
C PHE A 217 11.94 9.46 -16.95
N VAL A 218 10.63 9.50 -16.74
CA VAL A 218 9.68 8.58 -17.41
C VAL A 218 9.35 9.05 -18.83
N GLU A 219 9.50 10.34 -19.12
CA GLU A 219 9.33 10.91 -20.46
C GLU A 219 10.51 10.62 -21.40
N GLU A 220 11.72 10.39 -20.88
CA GLU A 220 12.94 10.00 -21.63
C GLU A 220 12.87 8.55 -22.14
#